data_9b35d10a77465b8b6095c76c8f3a60ea
#
_entry.id   9b35d10a77465b8b6095c76c8f3a60ea
#
_cell.length_a   1.000
_cell.length_b   1.000
_cell.length_c   1.000
_cell.angle_alpha   90.00
_cell.angle_beta   90.00
_cell.angle_gamma   90.00
#
_symmetry.space_group_name_H-M   'P 1'
#
loop_
_entity.id
_entity.type
_entity.pdbx_description
1 polymer ?
#
loop_
_entity_poly.entity_id
_entity_poly.type
_entity_poly.pdbx_seq_one_letter_code
_entity_poly.pdbx_strand_id
1 'polypeptide(L)' 'MIGLISGQVQYLMAPTACVMTTSGVGYDIELPLPSFCQLRLNEQASIWT' A
#
# COMPACT_ATOMS: atom_id res chain seq x y z
N MET A 1 3.12 2.10 16.14
CA MET A 1 3.50 2.63 14.83
C MET A 1 4.19 1.55 14.02
N ILE A 2 3.75 1.38 12.80
CA ILE A 2 4.38 0.45 11.86
C ILE A 2 5.39 1.28 11.06
N GLY A 3 6.61 0.82 10.92
CA GLY A 3 7.61 1.60 10.19
C GLY A 3 7.57 1.38 8.69
N LEU A 4 7.37 0.13 8.27
CA LEU A 4 7.42 -0.24 6.86
C LEU A 4 6.42 -1.36 6.60
N ILE A 5 5.65 -1.23 5.54
CA ILE A 5 4.74 -2.27 5.08
C ILE A 5 5.16 -2.70 3.68
N SER A 6 5.38 -3.99 3.50
CA SER A 6 5.71 -4.58 2.20
C SER A 6 4.64 -5.58 1.83
N GLY A 7 4.14 -5.52 0.61
CA GLY A 7 3.14 -6.46 0.15
C GLY A 7 2.67 -6.12 -1.24
N GLN A 8 1.62 -6.80 -1.66
CA GLN A 8 1.02 -6.60 -2.98
C GLN A 8 -0.13 -5.60 -2.87
N VAL A 9 -0.17 -4.64 -3.78
CA VAL A 9 -1.24 -3.66 -3.83
C VAL A 9 -2.50 -4.34 -4.36
N GLN A 10 -3.54 -4.41 -3.54
CA GLN A 10 -4.77 -5.09 -3.89
C GLN A 10 -5.76 -4.16 -4.58
N TYR A 11 -5.90 -2.93 -4.08
CA TYR A 11 -6.71 -1.94 -4.77
C TYR A 11 -6.21 -0.54 -4.44
N LEU A 12 -6.58 0.39 -5.31
CA LEU A 12 -6.22 1.80 -5.19
C LEU A 12 -7.48 2.63 -5.26
N MET A 13 -7.74 3.42 -4.22
CA MET A 13 -8.86 4.36 -4.19
C MET A 13 -8.33 5.62 -3.50
N ALA A 14 -7.92 6.59 -4.30
CA ALA A 14 -7.24 7.77 -3.79
C ALA A 14 -7.99 8.43 -2.63
N PRO A 15 -7.32 8.80 -1.55
CA PRO A 15 -5.88 8.68 -1.31
C PRO A 15 -5.45 7.38 -0.65
N THR A 16 -6.31 6.37 -0.63
CA THR A 16 -6.11 5.12 0.10
C THR A 16 -5.64 4.01 -0.82
N ALA A 17 -4.64 3.26 -0.39
CA ALA A 17 -4.19 2.05 -1.05
C ALA A 17 -4.31 0.88 -0.08
N CYS A 18 -4.77 -0.26 -0.58
CA CYS A 18 -4.81 -1.48 0.22
C CYS A 18 -3.63 -2.36 -0.16
N VAL A 19 -2.78 -2.66 0.82
CA VAL A 19 -1.60 -3.50 0.62
C VAL A 19 -1.81 -4.80 1.39
N MET A 20 -1.78 -5.90 0.68
CA MET A 20 -1.92 -7.23 1.26
C MET A 20 -0.53 -7.79 1.53
N THR A 21 -0.24 -8.06 2.80
CA THR A 21 1.05 -8.63 3.20
C THR A 21 1.04 -10.15 3.02
N THR A 22 2.23 -10.75 3.06
CA THR A 22 2.37 -12.19 2.90
C THR A 22 1.72 -12.98 4.04
N SER A 23 1.48 -12.33 5.17
CA SER A 23 0.79 -12.97 6.31
C SER A 23 -0.72 -13.06 6.10
N GLY A 24 -1.24 -12.50 5.02
CA GLY A 24 -2.67 -12.53 4.73
C GLY A 24 -3.46 -11.37 5.31
N VAL A 25 -2.78 -10.39 5.90
CA VAL A 25 -3.42 -9.21 6.46
C VAL A 25 -3.33 -8.06 5.47
N GLY A 26 -4.45 -7.44 5.16
CA GLY A 26 -4.49 -6.26 4.32
C GLY A 26 -4.52 -5.00 5.15
N TYR A 27 -3.79 -3.98 4.71
CA TYR A 27 -3.75 -2.69 5.38
C TYR A 27 -4.24 -1.61 4.43
N ASP A 28 -5.14 -0.76 4.91
CA ASP A 28 -5.56 0.43 4.19
C ASP A 28 -4.67 1.58 4.62
N ILE A 29 -3.94 2.13 3.67
CA ILE A 29 -2.93 3.16 3.94
C ILE A 29 -3.29 4.41 3.17
N GLU A 30 -3.35 5.54 3.87
CA GLU A 30 -3.51 6.84 3.23
C GLU A 30 -2.14 7.37 2.83
N LEU A 31 -2.03 7.84 1.59
CA LEU A 31 -0.77 8.31 1.03
C LEU A 31 -0.94 9.68 0.40
N PRO A 32 0.11 10.53 0.45
CA PRO A 32 0.13 11.73 -0.37
C PRO A 32 0.04 11.37 -1.85
N LEU A 33 -0.55 12.23 -2.66
CA LEU A 33 -0.71 11.95 -4.08
C LEU A 33 0.57 11.57 -4.81
N PRO A 34 1.71 12.23 -4.57
CA PRO A 34 2.95 11.83 -5.25
C PRO A 34 3.34 10.38 -4.98
N SER A 35 3.17 9.92 -3.73
CA SER A 35 3.46 8.53 -3.38
C SER A 35 2.41 7.59 -3.95
N PHE A 36 1.14 7.98 -3.87
CA PHE A 36 0.05 7.18 -4.39
C PHE A 36 0.20 6.92 -5.89
N CYS A 37 0.60 7.93 -6.65
CA CYS A 37 0.74 7.81 -8.10
C CYS A 37 1.85 6.86 -8.52
N GLN A 38 2.76 6.51 -7.62
CA GLN A 38 3.83 5.56 -7.90
C GLN A 38 3.41 4.11 -7.71
N LEU A 39 2.25 3.88 -7.12
CA LEU A 39 1.77 2.52 -6.86
C LEU A 39 1.02 1.99 -8.08
N ARG A 40 1.14 0.70 -8.29
CA ARG A 40 0.42 0.00 -9.35
C ARG A 40 -0.33 -1.18 -8.79
N LEU A 41 -1.51 -1.40 -9.32
CA LEU A 41 -2.37 -2.51 -8.91
C LEU A 41 -1.66 -3.84 -9.16
N ASN A 42 -1.76 -4.75 -8.21
CA ASN A 42 -1.19 -6.09 -8.27
C ASN A 42 0.33 -6.14 -8.29
N GLU A 43 1.01 -5.03 -8.03
CA GLU A 43 2.46 -5.01 -7.95
C GLU A 43 2.91 -4.98 -6.50
N GLN A 44 4.11 -5.51 -6.28
CA GLN A 44 4.76 -5.48 -4.98
C GLN A 44 5.17 -4.06 -4.63
N ALA A 45 4.87 -3.64 -3.42
CA ALA A 45 5.23 -2.32 -2.95
C ALA A 45 5.73 -2.37 -1.52
N SER A 46 6.62 -1.44 -1.18
CA SER A 46 7.09 -1.24 0.19
C SER A 46 6.79 0.20 0.56
N ILE A 47 6.05 0.39 1.64
CA ILE A 47 5.53 1.70 2.01
C ILE A 47 5.91 2.01 3.44
N TRP A 48 6.50 3.18 3.66
CA TRP A 48 6.78 3.69 5.00
C TRP A 48 5.53 4.32 5.58
N THR A 49 5.17 3.93 6.79
CA THR A 49 4.00 4.48 7.49
C THR A 49 4.33 5.02 8.87
#